data_cc527ddbc768d2f0b5c05bcf279be22b
#
_entry.id   cc527ddbc768d2f0b5c05bcf279be22b
#
_cell.length_a   1.000
_cell.length_b   1.000
_cell.length_c   1.000
_cell.angle_alpha   90.00
_cell.angle_beta   90.00
_cell.angle_gamma   90.00
#
_symmetry.space_group_name_H-M   'P 1'
#
loop_
_entity.id
_entity.type
_entity.pdbx_description
1 polymer ?
#
loop_
_entity_poly.entity_id
_entity_poly.type
_entity_poly.pdbx_seq_one_letter_code
_entity_poly.pdbx_strand_id
1 'polypeptide(L)'
;MARSAVVALRNPADRPAVPALEKDAPVPNLVLRLSESENGGTAEATRPVLNRDTALTLLHESEITAAELVPWGSNYTFGVALTTATGREHLGIYKPKAGEAPLHDFPTGTLYRREQASFLLSQRLGWDIVPPTVVREGPHGVGSLQLYIEPNVDLTDSTEYWMQPSPEIERLVLFDHIANNADRKIGHCLLDQTGKVWGIDHGLTFNHVPKLRTVLWQFIGQPVDADLLCGLQKLLDDEGEVRLELSEWLAANELDALLRRVQSFADEPVYPGLSPRRNVPYGWW
;
A
#
# COMPACT_ATOMS: atom_id res chain seq x y z
N MET A 1 -25.63 10.15 -36.57
CA MET A 1 -26.36 9.61 -35.41
C MET A 1 -25.52 8.51 -34.79
N ALA A 2 -24.69 8.87 -33.81
CA ALA A 2 -23.85 7.90 -33.08
C ALA A 2 -24.55 7.62 -31.75
N ARG A 3 -24.95 6.37 -31.54
CA ARG A 3 -25.56 5.89 -30.30
C ARG A 3 -24.47 5.77 -29.22
N SER A 4 -24.63 6.55 -28.18
CA SER A 4 -23.86 6.48 -26.95
C SER A 4 -24.15 5.11 -26.27
N ALA A 5 -23.19 4.23 -26.18
CA ALA A 5 -23.29 3.01 -25.41
C ALA A 5 -23.05 3.36 -23.93
N VAL A 6 -24.12 3.43 -23.18
CA VAL A 6 -24.08 3.44 -21.70
C VAL A 6 -23.62 2.07 -21.26
N VAL A 7 -22.38 1.95 -20.80
CA VAL A 7 -21.91 0.73 -20.12
C VAL A 7 -22.60 0.67 -18.77
N ALA A 8 -23.57 -0.22 -18.66
CA ALA A 8 -24.24 -0.53 -17.41
C ALA A 8 -23.22 -1.03 -16.39
N LEU A 9 -23.19 -0.38 -15.22
CA LEU A 9 -22.46 -0.85 -14.05
C LEU A 9 -22.96 -2.26 -13.73
N ARG A 10 -22.07 -3.26 -13.88
CA ARG A 10 -22.39 -4.65 -13.54
C ARG A 10 -22.74 -4.73 -12.05
N ASN A 11 -23.82 -5.44 -11.78
CA ASN A 11 -24.37 -5.72 -10.46
C ASN A 11 -23.26 -6.33 -9.55
N PRO A 12 -23.16 -5.97 -8.26
CA PRO A 12 -22.29 -6.63 -7.28
C PRO A 12 -22.44 -8.15 -7.20
N ALA A 13 -23.54 -8.72 -7.71
CA ALA A 13 -23.81 -10.17 -7.78
C ALA A 13 -22.95 -10.94 -8.79
N ASP A 14 -22.23 -10.29 -9.71
CA ASP A 14 -21.35 -10.92 -10.72
C ASP A 14 -19.89 -11.16 -10.25
N ARG A 15 -19.65 -11.04 -8.96
CA ARG A 15 -18.33 -11.37 -8.38
C ARG A 15 -18.16 -12.89 -8.31
N PRO A 16 -16.95 -13.43 -8.63
CA PRO A 16 -16.69 -14.85 -8.40
C PRO A 16 -16.98 -15.18 -6.95
N ALA A 17 -17.75 -16.25 -6.71
CA ALA A 17 -18.12 -16.71 -5.39
C ALA A 17 -16.84 -17.10 -4.60
N VAL A 18 -16.36 -16.21 -3.77
CA VAL A 18 -15.55 -16.60 -2.63
C VAL A 18 -16.48 -17.44 -1.76
N PRO A 19 -16.08 -18.64 -1.27
CA PRO A 19 -16.91 -19.44 -0.38
C PRO A 19 -17.50 -18.54 0.69
N ALA A 20 -18.81 -18.65 0.91
CA ALA A 20 -19.58 -17.75 1.74
C ALA A 20 -18.95 -17.59 3.13
N LEU A 21 -18.23 -16.49 3.29
CA LEU A 21 -17.91 -15.94 4.60
C LEU A 21 -19.10 -15.06 4.97
N GLU A 22 -19.67 -15.30 6.13
CA GLU A 22 -20.82 -14.54 6.64
C GLU A 22 -20.49 -13.05 6.65
N LYS A 23 -21.26 -12.27 5.88
CA LYS A 23 -21.09 -10.81 5.72
C LYS A 23 -21.43 -9.97 6.95
N ASP A 24 -21.90 -10.60 8.02
CA ASP A 24 -22.41 -9.94 9.23
C ASP A 24 -21.49 -10.09 10.45
N ALA A 25 -20.23 -10.49 10.26
CA ALA A 25 -19.28 -10.52 11.37
C ALA A 25 -18.90 -9.09 11.78
N PRO A 26 -18.92 -8.74 13.08
CA PRO A 26 -18.42 -7.44 13.55
C PRO A 26 -16.95 -7.26 13.20
N VAL A 27 -16.50 -5.98 13.16
CA VAL A 27 -15.10 -5.55 12.95
C VAL A 27 -14.12 -6.57 13.52
N PRO A 28 -13.06 -6.94 12.77
CA PRO A 28 -12.27 -8.11 13.10
C PRO A 28 -11.85 -8.14 14.55
N ASN A 29 -12.47 -9.01 15.32
CA ASN A 29 -12.09 -9.31 16.69
C ASN A 29 -10.65 -9.88 16.74
N LEU A 30 -10.07 -10.22 15.58
CA LEU A 30 -8.73 -10.78 15.48
C LEU A 30 -7.67 -9.75 15.89
N VAL A 31 -7.75 -8.52 15.39
CA VAL A 31 -6.83 -7.44 15.79
C VAL A 31 -7.03 -7.12 17.27
N LEU A 32 -8.29 -7.03 17.73
CA LEU A 32 -8.62 -6.80 19.13
C LEU A 32 -8.23 -8.00 20.02
N ARG A 33 -8.50 -9.26 19.62
CA ARG A 33 -8.15 -10.45 20.43
C ARG A 33 -6.66 -10.69 20.54
N LEU A 34 -5.88 -10.41 19.50
CA LEU A 34 -4.43 -10.57 19.59
C LEU A 34 -3.78 -9.41 20.35
N SER A 35 -4.40 -8.22 20.38
CA SER A 35 -4.00 -7.16 21.29
C SER A 35 -4.40 -7.43 22.76
N GLU A 36 -5.52 -8.15 22.99
CA GLU A 36 -6.02 -8.50 24.33
C GLU A 36 -5.35 -9.76 24.92
N SER A 37 -4.95 -10.75 24.10
CA SER A 37 -4.33 -12.00 24.60
C SER A 37 -2.95 -11.77 25.20
N GLU A 38 -2.28 -10.67 24.87
CA GLU A 38 -1.01 -10.28 25.50
C GLU A 38 -1.22 -9.43 26.79
N ASN A 39 -2.43 -8.94 27.05
CA ASN A 39 -2.75 -8.13 28.23
C ASN A 39 -3.10 -8.91 29.52
N GLY A 40 -2.91 -10.23 29.52
CA GLY A 40 -3.02 -11.05 30.75
C GLY A 40 -1.87 -10.91 31.75
N GLY A 41 -0.90 -10.05 31.48
CA GLY A 41 0.24 -9.75 32.37
C GLY A 41 0.55 -8.25 32.33
N THR A 42 0.48 -7.63 33.50
CA THR A 42 0.84 -6.26 33.79
C THR A 42 2.20 -5.86 33.20
N ALA A 43 2.23 -5.24 32.02
CA ALA A 43 3.18 -4.27 31.48
C ALA A 43 2.80 -4.01 30.01
N GLU A 44 2.73 -2.76 29.61
CA GLU A 44 2.74 -2.31 28.22
C GLU A 44 4.00 -2.85 27.51
N ALA A 45 3.95 -4.06 27.04
CA ALA A 45 5.01 -4.60 26.16
C ALA A 45 4.72 -4.07 24.75
N THR A 46 5.27 -2.90 24.45
CA THR A 46 5.41 -2.42 23.08
C THR A 46 5.96 -3.58 22.25
N ARG A 47 5.20 -4.03 21.22
CA ARG A 47 5.67 -5.09 20.32
C ARG A 47 7.03 -4.67 19.77
N PRO A 48 8.06 -5.51 19.84
CA PRO A 48 9.37 -5.15 19.31
C PRO A 48 9.23 -4.84 17.82
N VAL A 49 9.71 -3.68 17.41
CA VAL A 49 9.80 -3.32 16.00
C VAL A 49 10.68 -4.36 15.32
N LEU A 50 10.08 -5.18 14.46
CA LEU A 50 10.82 -6.18 13.71
C LEU A 50 11.71 -5.48 12.70
N ASN A 51 12.99 -5.86 12.65
CA ASN A 51 13.82 -5.44 11.52
C ASN A 51 13.26 -6.07 10.22
N ARG A 52 13.58 -5.45 9.09
CA ARG A 52 13.06 -5.84 7.77
C ARG A 52 13.26 -7.33 7.46
N ASP A 53 14.47 -7.85 7.64
CA ASP A 53 14.82 -9.20 7.25
C ASP A 53 14.07 -10.24 8.11
N THR A 54 13.93 -9.96 9.40
CA THR A 54 13.09 -10.76 10.30
C THR A 54 11.62 -10.71 9.89
N ALA A 55 11.12 -9.53 9.49
CA ALA A 55 9.75 -9.36 9.03
C ALA A 55 9.50 -10.12 7.72
N LEU A 56 10.42 -10.09 6.77
CA LEU A 56 10.31 -10.84 5.51
C LEU A 56 10.33 -12.36 5.76
N THR A 57 11.25 -12.84 6.61
CA THR A 57 11.28 -14.25 7.03
C THR A 57 9.95 -14.66 7.67
N LEU A 58 9.44 -13.85 8.60
CA LEU A 58 8.13 -14.07 9.22
C LEU A 58 7.02 -14.20 8.16
N LEU A 59 6.93 -13.24 7.24
CA LEU A 59 5.87 -13.24 6.22
C LEU A 59 5.97 -14.42 5.26
N HIS A 60 7.17 -14.91 4.95
CA HIS A 60 7.38 -16.06 4.08
C HIS A 60 7.11 -17.40 4.78
N GLU A 61 7.56 -17.57 6.02
CA GLU A 61 7.65 -18.86 6.67
C GLU A 61 6.50 -19.16 7.66
N SER A 62 5.82 -18.12 8.20
CA SER A 62 4.76 -18.36 9.17
C SER A 62 3.53 -18.99 8.54
N GLU A 63 2.85 -19.82 9.30
CA GLU A 63 1.55 -20.36 8.96
C GLU A 63 0.47 -19.28 9.14
N ILE A 64 -0.46 -19.18 8.19
CA ILE A 64 -1.67 -18.36 8.33
C ILE A 64 -2.70 -19.22 9.06
N THR A 65 -2.86 -18.98 10.35
CA THR A 65 -3.72 -19.80 11.24
C THR A 65 -5.14 -19.26 11.36
N ALA A 66 -5.36 -17.97 11.05
CA ALA A 66 -6.67 -17.36 10.98
C ALA A 66 -6.70 -16.27 9.92
N ALA A 67 -7.89 -16.02 9.33
CA ALA A 67 -8.12 -14.95 8.38
C ALA A 67 -9.53 -14.38 8.60
N GLU A 68 -9.62 -13.07 8.84
CA GLU A 68 -10.88 -12.36 8.99
C GLU A 68 -11.01 -11.27 7.93
N LEU A 69 -12.17 -11.19 7.28
CA LEU A 69 -12.44 -10.20 6.24
C LEU A 69 -12.51 -8.80 6.86
N VAL A 70 -11.75 -7.86 6.31
CA VAL A 70 -11.90 -6.43 6.61
C VAL A 70 -13.19 -5.94 5.91
N PRO A 71 -14.18 -5.43 6.66
CA PRO A 71 -15.55 -5.25 6.14
C PRO A 71 -15.70 -4.08 5.15
N TRP A 72 -14.69 -3.27 4.95
CA TRP A 72 -14.70 -2.10 4.06
C TRP A 72 -13.66 -2.21 2.94
N GLY A 73 -13.90 -1.48 1.86
CA GLY A 73 -13.08 -1.49 0.66
C GLY A 73 -13.77 -2.17 -0.52
N SER A 74 -13.26 -1.90 -1.72
CA SER A 74 -13.78 -2.48 -2.98
C SER A 74 -13.23 -3.88 -3.26
N ASN A 75 -12.05 -4.20 -2.69
CA ASN A 75 -11.36 -5.48 -2.81
C ASN A 75 -11.49 -6.28 -1.51
N TYR A 76 -11.38 -7.60 -1.58
CA TYR A 76 -11.31 -8.41 -0.37
C TYR A 76 -9.92 -8.26 0.26
N THR A 77 -9.91 -7.77 1.49
CA THR A 77 -8.72 -7.63 2.33
C THR A 77 -8.96 -8.41 3.63
N PHE A 78 -7.99 -9.18 4.07
CA PHE A 78 -8.08 -9.97 5.28
C PHE A 78 -7.01 -9.54 6.29
N GLY A 79 -7.42 -9.34 7.56
CA GLY A 79 -6.50 -9.42 8.68
C GLY A 79 -6.18 -10.88 8.95
N VAL A 80 -4.91 -11.23 9.07
CA VAL A 80 -4.49 -12.62 9.26
C VAL A 80 -3.59 -12.78 10.48
N ALA A 81 -3.77 -13.89 11.21
CA ALA A 81 -2.83 -14.34 12.23
C ALA A 81 -1.72 -15.16 11.58
N LEU A 82 -0.48 -14.82 11.89
CA LEU A 82 0.74 -15.47 11.41
C LEU A 82 1.41 -16.15 12.59
N THR A 83 1.42 -17.49 12.59
CA THR A 83 2.05 -18.27 13.67
C THR A 83 3.40 -18.79 13.21
N THR A 84 4.46 -18.42 13.94
CA THR A 84 5.83 -18.91 13.68
C THR A 84 5.99 -20.35 14.15
N ALA A 85 7.05 -21.03 13.71
CA ALA A 85 7.40 -22.38 14.17
C ALA A 85 7.61 -22.48 15.71
N THR A 86 7.89 -21.34 16.37
CA THR A 86 8.02 -21.27 17.84
C THR A 86 6.70 -21.00 18.56
N GLY A 87 5.58 -20.93 17.83
CA GLY A 87 4.25 -20.64 18.37
C GLY A 87 3.99 -19.16 18.65
N ARG A 88 4.88 -18.26 18.24
CA ARG A 88 4.66 -16.82 18.40
C ARG A 88 3.71 -16.31 17.31
N GLU A 89 2.73 -15.50 17.72
CA GLU A 89 1.75 -14.94 16.81
C GLU A 89 2.09 -13.50 16.41
N HIS A 90 1.82 -13.18 15.15
CA HIS A 90 1.94 -11.85 14.56
C HIS A 90 0.73 -11.57 13.67
N LEU A 91 0.54 -10.31 13.30
CA LEU A 91 -0.53 -9.90 12.41
C LEU A 91 -0.01 -9.54 11.03
N GLY A 92 -0.81 -9.84 10.01
CA GLY A 92 -0.57 -9.45 8.63
C GLY A 92 -1.86 -8.99 7.95
N ILE A 93 -1.69 -8.29 6.84
CA ILE A 93 -2.77 -7.91 5.93
C ILE A 93 -2.60 -8.70 4.64
N TYR A 94 -3.58 -9.53 4.33
CA TYR A 94 -3.57 -10.39 3.14
C TYR A 94 -4.59 -9.93 2.12
N LYS A 95 -4.13 -9.70 0.89
CA LYS A 95 -4.95 -9.26 -0.24
C LYS A 95 -4.82 -10.29 -1.37
N PRO A 96 -5.76 -11.26 -1.47
CA PRO A 96 -5.73 -12.29 -2.49
C PRO A 96 -6.06 -11.73 -3.88
N LYS A 97 -5.38 -12.25 -4.90
CA LYS A 97 -5.71 -11.98 -6.31
C LYS A 97 -7.19 -12.25 -6.63
N ALA A 98 -7.75 -13.32 -6.07
CA ALA A 98 -9.16 -13.69 -6.25
C ALA A 98 -10.15 -12.67 -5.67
N GLY A 99 -9.68 -11.80 -4.75
CA GLY A 99 -10.49 -10.76 -4.13
C GLY A 99 -10.45 -9.40 -4.85
N GLU A 100 -9.69 -9.28 -5.95
CA GLU A 100 -9.58 -8.04 -6.70
C GLU A 100 -10.84 -7.76 -7.51
N ALA A 101 -11.45 -6.59 -7.32
CA ALA A 101 -12.53 -6.10 -8.19
C ALA A 101 -11.94 -5.66 -9.53
N PRO A 102 -12.52 -6.12 -10.67
CA PRO A 102 -12.05 -5.69 -11.98
C PRO A 102 -12.17 -4.18 -12.17
N LEU A 103 -11.10 -3.56 -12.63
CA LEU A 103 -11.03 -2.14 -12.98
C LEU A 103 -10.85 -1.98 -14.48
N HIS A 104 -11.42 -0.91 -15.05
CA HIS A 104 -11.33 -0.66 -16.50
C HIS A 104 -9.94 -0.17 -16.94
N ASP A 105 -9.16 0.32 -16.00
CA ASP A 105 -7.91 1.05 -16.23
C ASP A 105 -6.68 0.42 -15.57
N PHE A 106 -6.85 -0.73 -14.93
CA PHE A 106 -5.76 -1.58 -14.42
C PHE A 106 -5.95 -3.02 -14.92
N PRO A 107 -4.87 -3.72 -15.31
CA PRO A 107 -4.96 -5.12 -15.71
C PRO A 107 -5.54 -5.97 -14.57
N THR A 108 -6.53 -6.79 -14.89
CA THR A 108 -7.20 -7.65 -13.91
C THR A 108 -6.22 -8.64 -13.28
N GLY A 109 -6.29 -8.80 -11.97
CA GLY A 109 -5.47 -9.75 -11.22
C GLY A 109 -4.02 -9.31 -11.06
N THR A 110 -3.75 -8.00 -11.00
CA THR A 110 -2.40 -7.44 -10.84
C THR A 110 -2.24 -6.49 -9.66
N LEU A 111 -3.30 -6.26 -8.88
CA LEU A 111 -3.21 -5.28 -7.78
C LEU A 111 -2.29 -5.77 -6.66
N TYR A 112 -2.36 -7.06 -6.31
CA TYR A 112 -1.45 -7.67 -5.32
C TYR A 112 0.03 -7.57 -5.72
N ARG A 113 0.33 -7.58 -7.04
CA ARG A 113 1.70 -7.42 -7.57
C ARG A 113 2.21 -6.00 -7.37
N ARG A 114 1.34 -5.00 -7.43
CA ARG A 114 1.65 -3.59 -7.23
C ARG A 114 1.96 -3.27 -5.77
N GLU A 115 1.34 -3.97 -4.82
CA GLU A 115 1.71 -3.92 -3.40
C GLU A 115 3.16 -4.37 -3.21
N GLN A 116 3.55 -5.49 -3.82
CA GLN A 116 4.93 -5.98 -3.78
C GLN A 116 5.91 -5.02 -4.46
N ALA A 117 5.58 -4.53 -5.65
CA ALA A 117 6.42 -3.57 -6.38
C ALA A 117 6.64 -2.27 -5.59
N SER A 118 5.61 -1.80 -4.87
CA SER A 118 5.70 -0.61 -4.01
C SER A 118 6.65 -0.82 -2.84
N PHE A 119 6.59 -1.98 -2.20
CA PHE A 119 7.54 -2.34 -1.15
C PHE A 119 8.97 -2.36 -1.70
N LEU A 120 9.22 -3.06 -2.81
CA LEU A 120 10.56 -3.14 -3.42
C LEU A 120 11.09 -1.76 -3.84
N LEU A 121 10.26 -0.91 -4.46
CA LEU A 121 10.64 0.46 -4.80
C LEU A 121 11.01 1.27 -3.56
N SER A 122 10.21 1.17 -2.48
CA SER A 122 10.49 1.84 -1.21
C SER A 122 11.85 1.42 -0.63
N GLN A 123 12.20 0.14 -0.74
CA GLN A 123 13.49 -0.40 -0.31
C GLN A 123 14.64 0.13 -1.18
N ARG A 124 14.49 0.13 -2.50
CA ARG A 124 15.50 0.66 -3.44
C ARG A 124 15.80 2.13 -3.20
N LEU A 125 14.79 2.91 -2.86
CA LEU A 125 14.94 4.33 -2.49
C LEU A 125 15.57 4.52 -1.10
N GLY A 126 15.64 3.48 -0.26
CA GLY A 126 16.09 3.58 1.12
C GLY A 126 15.12 4.35 2.02
N TRP A 127 13.85 4.46 1.62
CA TRP A 127 12.87 5.28 2.34
C TRP A 127 12.08 4.50 3.40
N ASP A 128 11.97 3.18 3.25
CA ASP A 128 11.30 2.28 4.21
C ASP A 128 9.89 2.73 4.63
N ILE A 129 9.14 3.34 3.70
CA ILE A 129 7.79 3.88 3.98
C ILE A 129 6.65 2.92 3.63
N VAL A 130 6.95 1.82 2.95
CA VAL A 130 5.97 0.75 2.69
C VAL A 130 6.29 -0.42 3.60
N PRO A 131 5.31 -0.93 4.38
CA PRO A 131 5.55 -2.05 5.27
C PRO A 131 6.08 -3.29 4.52
N PRO A 132 6.91 -4.13 5.16
CA PRO A 132 7.37 -5.39 4.58
C PRO A 132 6.21 -6.15 3.94
N THR A 133 6.36 -6.50 2.67
CA THR A 133 5.32 -7.14 1.86
C THR A 133 5.94 -8.26 1.06
N VAL A 134 5.26 -9.40 0.98
CA VAL A 134 5.63 -10.56 0.15
C VAL A 134 4.44 -11.01 -0.67
N VAL A 135 4.69 -11.72 -1.77
CA VAL A 135 3.65 -12.44 -2.51
C VAL A 135 3.79 -13.93 -2.24
N ARG A 136 2.71 -14.56 -1.79
CA ARG A 136 2.67 -16.00 -1.51
C ARG A 136 1.27 -16.57 -1.61
N GLU A 137 1.17 -17.89 -1.56
CA GLU A 137 -0.11 -18.58 -1.38
C GLU A 137 -0.66 -18.35 0.04
N GLY A 138 -1.97 -18.18 0.12
CA GLY A 138 -2.73 -18.03 1.35
C GLY A 138 -4.08 -18.76 1.27
N PRO A 139 -4.99 -18.55 2.23
CA PRO A 139 -6.27 -19.28 2.30
C PRO A 139 -7.17 -19.08 1.07
N HIS A 140 -6.97 -18.01 0.33
CA HIS A 140 -7.75 -17.66 -0.87
C HIS A 140 -6.88 -17.59 -2.15
N GLY A 141 -5.80 -18.38 -2.20
CA GLY A 141 -4.86 -18.45 -3.33
C GLY A 141 -3.72 -17.44 -3.23
N VAL A 142 -3.05 -17.17 -4.35
CA VAL A 142 -1.94 -16.22 -4.38
C VAL A 142 -2.41 -14.80 -4.06
N GLY A 143 -1.63 -14.08 -3.27
CA GLY A 143 -1.90 -12.68 -2.92
C GLY A 143 -0.70 -11.99 -2.29
N SER A 144 -0.81 -10.69 -2.05
CA SER A 144 0.15 -9.98 -1.22
C SER A 144 -0.16 -10.19 0.26
N LEU A 145 0.90 -10.38 1.05
CA LEU A 145 0.87 -10.44 2.50
C LEU A 145 1.81 -9.38 3.04
N GLN A 146 1.25 -8.40 3.73
CA GLN A 146 1.96 -7.25 4.30
C GLN A 146 1.98 -7.33 5.82
N LEU A 147 3.10 -6.97 6.44
CA LEU A 147 3.17 -6.85 7.89
C LEU A 147 2.16 -5.82 8.39
N TYR A 148 1.37 -6.20 9.39
CA TYR A 148 0.48 -5.24 10.06
C TYR A 148 1.29 -4.22 10.86
N ILE A 149 1.01 -2.94 10.62
CA ILE A 149 1.57 -1.84 11.40
C ILE A 149 0.51 -1.38 12.39
N GLU A 150 0.82 -1.40 13.66
CA GLU A 150 -0.06 -0.89 14.70
C GLU A 150 -0.03 0.65 14.71
N PRO A 151 -1.13 1.32 14.35
CA PRO A 151 -1.14 2.77 14.24
C PRO A 151 -1.22 3.44 15.62
N ASN A 152 -0.58 4.59 15.75
CA ASN A 152 -0.95 5.57 16.76
C ASN A 152 -2.26 6.22 16.31
N VAL A 153 -3.38 5.75 16.86
CA VAL A 153 -4.74 6.09 16.40
C VAL A 153 -4.99 7.60 16.50
N ASP A 154 -4.60 8.23 17.60
CA ASP A 154 -4.86 9.66 17.85
C ASP A 154 -4.23 10.57 16.77
N LEU A 155 -3.05 10.24 16.30
CA LEU A 155 -2.32 11.00 15.28
C LEU A 155 -2.65 10.51 13.86
N THR A 156 -2.82 9.22 13.65
CA THR A 156 -3.17 8.65 12.34
C THR A 156 -4.50 9.20 11.83
N ASP A 157 -5.49 9.35 12.69
CA ASP A 157 -6.82 9.87 12.33
C ASP A 157 -6.86 11.40 12.25
N SER A 158 -5.78 12.10 12.62
CA SER A 158 -5.70 13.56 12.58
C SER A 158 -5.44 14.08 11.15
N THR A 159 -6.47 14.60 10.51
CA THR A 159 -6.32 15.30 9.22
C THR A 159 -5.34 16.48 9.32
N GLU A 160 -5.34 17.18 10.45
CA GLU A 160 -4.43 18.31 10.68
C GLU A 160 -2.97 17.86 10.64
N TYR A 161 -2.63 16.73 11.27
CA TYR A 161 -1.29 16.16 11.24
C TYR A 161 -0.83 15.91 9.78
N TRP A 162 -1.66 15.25 8.97
CA TRP A 162 -1.31 14.90 7.60
C TRP A 162 -1.25 16.09 6.64
N MET A 163 -1.84 17.22 6.99
CA MET A 163 -1.73 18.46 6.19
C MET A 163 -0.49 19.30 6.55
N GLN A 164 0.24 18.96 7.62
CA GLN A 164 1.48 19.65 7.96
C GLN A 164 2.61 19.23 7.02
N PRO A 165 3.45 20.15 6.53
CA PRO A 165 4.66 19.79 5.82
C PRO A 165 5.69 19.22 6.80
N SER A 166 6.10 17.96 6.58
CA SER A 166 7.21 17.33 7.30
C SER A 166 8.03 16.48 6.34
N PRO A 167 9.31 16.22 6.62
CA PRO A 167 10.17 15.38 5.76
C PRO A 167 9.60 13.96 5.56
N GLU A 168 8.97 13.39 6.60
CA GLU A 168 8.37 12.06 6.55
C GLU A 168 7.16 12.03 5.62
N ILE A 169 6.31 13.06 5.68
CA ILE A 169 5.14 13.20 4.79
C ILE A 169 5.59 13.51 3.37
N GLU A 170 6.61 14.36 3.20
CA GLU A 170 7.17 14.67 1.88
C GLU A 170 7.66 13.40 1.16
N ARG A 171 8.33 12.51 1.88
CA ARG A 171 8.79 11.22 1.36
C ARG A 171 7.64 10.38 0.81
N LEU A 172 6.52 10.34 1.54
CA LEU A 172 5.31 9.65 1.09
C LEU A 172 4.67 10.33 -0.14
N VAL A 173 4.63 11.67 -0.15
CA VAL A 173 4.11 12.46 -1.28
C VAL A 173 4.95 12.20 -2.54
N LEU A 174 6.28 12.28 -2.46
CA LEU A 174 7.14 12.02 -3.60
C LEU A 174 7.01 10.58 -4.09
N PHE A 175 6.90 9.62 -3.17
CA PHE A 175 6.64 8.23 -3.52
C PHE A 175 5.35 8.08 -4.33
N ASP A 176 4.25 8.70 -3.90
CA ASP A 176 2.98 8.66 -4.63
C ASP A 176 3.09 9.27 -6.03
N HIS A 177 3.85 10.35 -6.18
CA HIS A 177 4.09 10.96 -7.49
C HIS A 177 4.86 10.02 -8.42
N ILE A 178 5.98 9.44 -7.99
CA ILE A 178 6.77 8.55 -8.84
C ILE A 178 6.08 7.21 -9.09
N ALA A 179 5.42 6.65 -8.08
CA ALA A 179 4.61 5.44 -8.21
C ALA A 179 3.28 5.68 -8.95
N ASN A 180 2.90 6.94 -9.22
CA ASN A 180 1.63 7.32 -9.84
C ASN A 180 0.42 6.73 -9.09
N ASN A 181 0.39 6.91 -7.77
CA ASN A 181 -0.67 6.38 -6.91
C ASN A 181 -2.02 7.01 -7.27
N ALA A 182 -3.01 6.18 -7.60
CA ALA A 182 -4.33 6.63 -8.05
C ALA A 182 -5.38 6.71 -6.93
N ASP A 183 -5.00 6.46 -5.65
CA ASP A 183 -5.98 6.44 -4.55
C ASP A 183 -5.37 6.72 -3.16
N ARG A 184 -4.45 7.70 -3.01
CA ARG A 184 -3.93 8.08 -1.69
C ARG A 184 -4.98 8.81 -0.87
N LYS A 185 -5.49 8.18 0.17
CA LYS A 185 -6.42 8.73 1.18
C LYS A 185 -5.72 8.89 2.52
N ILE A 186 -6.30 9.66 3.44
CA ILE A 186 -5.78 9.78 4.82
C ILE A 186 -5.69 8.42 5.49
N GLY A 187 -6.72 7.57 5.39
CA GLY A 187 -6.70 6.22 5.95
C GLY A 187 -5.65 5.26 5.36
N HIS A 188 -4.92 5.68 4.31
CA HIS A 188 -3.78 4.95 3.75
C HIS A 188 -2.43 5.49 4.23
N CYS A 189 -2.44 6.43 5.16
CA CYS A 189 -1.28 7.02 5.81
C CYS A 189 -1.32 6.61 7.28
N LEU A 190 -0.28 5.94 7.77
CA LEU A 190 -0.21 5.50 9.17
C LEU A 190 0.98 6.15 9.85
N LEU A 191 0.80 6.50 11.11
CA LEU A 191 1.88 6.83 12.03
C LEU A 191 1.96 5.70 13.05
N ASP A 192 3.11 5.04 13.17
CA ASP A 192 3.26 3.99 14.17
C ASP A 192 3.56 4.56 15.58
N GLN A 193 3.64 3.67 16.57
CA GLN A 193 3.91 4.06 17.95
C GLN A 193 5.30 4.70 18.17
N THR A 194 6.21 4.56 17.21
CA THR A 194 7.54 5.19 17.24
C THR A 194 7.59 6.56 16.56
N GLY A 195 6.49 6.98 15.92
CA GLY A 195 6.39 8.21 15.15
C GLY A 195 6.86 8.06 13.69
N LYS A 196 7.04 6.82 13.21
CA LYS A 196 7.40 6.56 11.82
C LYS A 196 6.15 6.59 10.93
N VAL A 197 6.26 7.31 9.80
CA VAL A 197 5.23 7.37 8.76
C VAL A 197 5.31 6.15 7.84
N TRP A 198 4.16 5.56 7.56
CA TRP A 198 3.97 4.45 6.64
C TRP A 198 2.87 4.76 5.63
N GLY A 199 3.09 4.36 4.38
CA GLY A 199 2.04 4.31 3.36
C GLY A 199 1.58 2.88 3.16
N ILE A 200 0.27 2.69 3.08
CA ILE A 200 -0.36 1.39 2.78
C ILE A 200 -1.29 1.50 1.57
N ASP A 201 -1.83 0.37 1.14
CA ASP A 201 -2.81 0.27 0.04
C ASP A 201 -2.30 0.80 -1.30
N HIS A 202 -1.23 0.18 -1.80
CA HIS A 202 -0.55 0.54 -3.04
C HIS A 202 -1.02 -0.28 -4.27
N GLY A 203 -2.16 -0.96 -4.18
CA GLY A 203 -2.70 -1.75 -5.28
C GLY A 203 -3.00 -0.93 -6.55
N LEU A 204 -3.25 0.37 -6.41
CA LEU A 204 -3.54 1.29 -7.51
C LEU A 204 -2.35 2.19 -7.87
N THR A 205 -1.16 1.60 -8.06
CA THR A 205 0.08 2.29 -8.42
C THR A 205 0.60 1.87 -9.79
N PHE A 206 1.66 2.50 -10.27
CA PHE A 206 2.45 2.19 -11.47
C PHE A 206 1.72 2.19 -12.80
N ASN A 207 0.49 2.70 -12.89
CA ASN A 207 -0.15 2.83 -14.19
C ASN A 207 0.74 3.65 -15.14
N HIS A 208 0.88 3.20 -16.39
CA HIS A 208 1.68 3.90 -17.40
C HIS A 208 1.04 5.22 -17.85
N VAL A 209 -0.30 5.35 -17.71
CA VAL A 209 -1.03 6.60 -17.92
C VAL A 209 -1.02 7.42 -16.64
N PRO A 210 -0.78 8.74 -16.68
CA PRO A 210 -0.85 9.61 -15.51
C PRO A 210 -2.21 9.53 -14.80
N LYS A 211 -2.22 9.11 -13.54
CA LYS A 211 -3.43 8.88 -12.73
C LYS A 211 -3.31 9.35 -11.29
N LEU A 212 -2.24 10.05 -10.93
CA LEU A 212 -2.04 10.47 -9.54
C LEU A 212 -3.31 11.09 -8.96
N ARG A 213 -3.78 10.51 -7.84
CA ARG A 213 -4.85 11.04 -7.00
C ARG A 213 -4.43 10.94 -5.55
N THR A 214 -4.38 12.07 -4.89
CA THR A 214 -3.89 12.17 -3.52
C THR A 214 -4.66 13.24 -2.76
N VAL A 215 -4.76 13.08 -1.45
CA VAL A 215 -5.25 14.11 -0.53
C VAL A 215 -4.11 14.99 0.01
N LEU A 216 -2.85 14.63 -0.23
CA LEU A 216 -1.66 15.31 0.29
C LEU A 216 -1.15 16.34 -0.73
N TRP A 217 -1.56 17.60 -0.60
CA TRP A 217 -1.31 18.67 -1.58
C TRP A 217 -0.36 19.78 -1.08
N GLN A 218 0.13 19.67 0.14
CA GLN A 218 0.86 20.73 0.83
C GLN A 218 2.22 21.09 0.22
N PHE A 219 2.77 20.22 -0.67
CA PHE A 219 4.07 20.46 -1.31
C PHE A 219 3.97 21.04 -2.73
N ILE A 220 2.77 21.28 -3.27
CA ILE A 220 2.60 21.83 -4.63
C ILE A 220 3.40 23.12 -4.81
N GLY A 221 4.24 23.16 -5.86
CA GLY A 221 5.09 24.29 -6.19
C GLY A 221 6.32 24.45 -5.27
N GLN A 222 6.51 23.57 -4.29
CA GLN A 222 7.69 23.56 -3.45
C GLN A 222 8.83 22.76 -4.11
N PRO A 223 10.10 23.12 -3.86
CA PRO A 223 11.21 22.27 -4.26
C PRO A 223 11.19 20.95 -3.50
N VAL A 224 11.67 19.89 -4.15
CA VAL A 224 11.87 18.58 -3.52
C VAL A 224 13.10 18.63 -2.63
N ASP A 225 13.04 17.98 -1.47
CA ASP A 225 14.16 17.87 -0.54
C ASP A 225 15.39 17.20 -1.20
N ALA A 226 16.58 17.71 -0.89
CA ALA A 226 17.82 17.26 -1.50
C ALA A 226 18.15 15.79 -1.21
N ASP A 227 17.83 15.30 -0.01
CA ASP A 227 18.08 13.90 0.37
C ASP A 227 17.18 12.96 -0.44
N LEU A 228 15.93 13.39 -0.73
CA LEU A 228 15.02 12.62 -1.57
C LEU A 228 15.50 12.58 -3.02
N LEU A 229 16.06 13.68 -3.54
CA LEU A 229 16.66 13.71 -4.89
C LEU A 229 17.87 12.79 -5.00
N CYS A 230 18.70 12.68 -3.96
CA CYS A 230 19.78 11.69 -3.93
C CYS A 230 19.26 10.25 -4.08
N GLY A 231 18.14 9.93 -3.45
CA GLY A 231 17.48 8.63 -3.61
C GLY A 231 17.00 8.38 -5.04
N LEU A 232 16.41 9.40 -5.69
CA LEU A 232 15.98 9.32 -7.10
C LEU A 232 17.18 9.14 -8.04
N GLN A 233 18.26 9.89 -7.84
CA GLN A 233 19.46 9.78 -8.67
C GLN A 233 20.07 8.38 -8.57
N LYS A 234 20.19 7.84 -7.36
CA LYS A 234 20.68 6.48 -7.16
C LYS A 234 19.81 5.44 -7.89
N LEU A 235 18.50 5.62 -7.86
CA LEU A 235 17.57 4.71 -8.57
C LEU A 235 17.79 4.78 -10.09
N LEU A 236 18.09 5.96 -10.65
CA LEU A 236 18.42 6.13 -12.06
C LEU A 236 19.79 5.53 -12.41
N ASP A 237 20.80 5.71 -11.54
CA ASP A 237 22.13 5.15 -11.73
C ASP A 237 22.09 3.60 -11.73
N ASP A 238 21.18 3.02 -10.95
CA ASP A 238 20.95 1.58 -10.82
C ASP A 238 19.79 1.08 -11.73
N GLU A 239 19.42 1.81 -12.81
CA GLU A 239 18.24 1.50 -13.65
C GLU A 239 18.16 0.03 -14.06
N GLY A 240 19.27 -0.59 -14.44
CA GLY A 240 19.34 -1.99 -14.86
C GLY A 240 18.85 -2.95 -13.78
N GLU A 241 19.30 -2.76 -12.55
CA GLU A 241 18.93 -3.56 -11.38
C GLU A 241 17.46 -3.32 -10.99
N VAL A 242 17.01 -2.06 -11.06
CA VAL A 242 15.62 -1.69 -10.80
C VAL A 242 14.68 -2.39 -11.79
N ARG A 243 15.03 -2.38 -13.09
CA ARG A 243 14.27 -3.08 -14.12
C ARG A 243 14.25 -4.58 -13.88
N LEU A 244 15.38 -5.17 -13.55
CA LEU A 244 15.48 -6.60 -13.29
C LEU A 244 14.56 -7.01 -12.14
N GLU A 245 14.64 -6.32 -11.01
CA GLU A 245 13.87 -6.64 -9.81
C GLU A 245 12.37 -6.40 -9.98
N LEU A 246 11.98 -5.28 -10.59
CA LEU A 246 10.57 -4.92 -10.73
C LEU A 246 9.88 -5.56 -11.93
N SER A 247 10.62 -6.13 -12.91
CA SER A 247 10.04 -6.78 -14.10
C SER A 247 9.20 -8.03 -13.80
N GLU A 248 9.42 -8.65 -12.66
CA GLU A 248 8.57 -9.75 -12.19
C GLU A 248 7.15 -9.25 -11.84
N TRP A 249 7.04 -8.01 -11.39
CA TRP A 249 5.83 -7.44 -10.80
C TRP A 249 5.07 -6.49 -11.73
N LEU A 250 5.79 -5.75 -12.57
CA LEU A 250 5.27 -4.69 -13.44
C LEU A 250 5.54 -4.99 -14.92
N ALA A 251 4.66 -4.52 -15.78
CA ALA A 251 4.86 -4.59 -17.22
C ALA A 251 5.94 -3.59 -17.69
N ALA A 252 6.59 -3.85 -18.83
CA ALA A 252 7.67 -3.01 -19.34
C ALA A 252 7.26 -1.54 -19.52
N ASN A 253 6.05 -1.28 -20.03
CA ASN A 253 5.54 0.08 -20.20
C ASN A 253 5.27 0.80 -18.87
N GLU A 254 4.97 0.07 -17.80
CA GLU A 254 4.80 0.60 -16.43
C GLU A 254 6.15 0.98 -15.83
N LEU A 255 7.17 0.15 -16.04
CA LEU A 255 8.56 0.44 -15.64
C LEU A 255 9.12 1.65 -16.39
N ASP A 256 8.90 1.73 -17.70
CA ASP A 256 9.31 2.90 -18.49
C ASP A 256 8.63 4.18 -17.99
N ALA A 257 7.36 4.08 -17.60
CA ALA A 257 6.62 5.23 -17.08
C ALA A 257 7.10 5.63 -15.67
N LEU A 258 7.45 4.66 -14.81
CA LEU A 258 8.06 4.92 -13.50
C LEU A 258 9.38 5.69 -13.68
N LEU A 259 10.30 5.18 -14.48
CA LEU A 259 11.62 5.78 -14.68
C LEU A 259 11.53 7.17 -15.32
N ARG A 260 10.60 7.39 -16.25
CA ARG A 260 10.33 8.73 -16.78
C ARG A 260 9.85 9.72 -15.71
N ARG A 261 9.01 9.29 -14.76
CA ARG A 261 8.57 10.15 -13.64
C ARG A 261 9.72 10.47 -12.70
N VAL A 262 10.56 9.48 -12.40
CA VAL A 262 11.78 9.67 -11.60
C VAL A 262 12.73 10.66 -12.29
N GLN A 263 13.01 10.47 -13.58
CA GLN A 263 13.85 11.38 -14.38
C GLN A 263 13.27 12.81 -14.40
N SER A 264 11.94 12.94 -14.54
CA SER A 264 11.30 14.26 -14.55
C SER A 264 11.52 15.03 -13.24
N PHE A 265 11.51 14.37 -12.08
CA PHE A 265 11.85 15.01 -10.80
C PHE A 265 13.35 15.27 -10.63
N ALA A 266 14.22 14.46 -11.23
CA ALA A 266 15.66 14.73 -11.24
C ALA A 266 15.99 15.97 -12.12
N ASP A 267 15.30 16.13 -13.24
CA ASP A 267 15.48 17.26 -14.17
C ASP A 267 14.84 18.56 -13.65
N GLU A 268 13.65 18.46 -13.06
CA GLU A 268 12.88 19.60 -12.53
C GLU A 268 12.39 19.25 -11.11
N PRO A 269 13.19 19.51 -10.07
CA PRO A 269 12.93 19.08 -8.70
C PRO A 269 11.89 19.97 -7.98
N VAL A 270 10.69 20.08 -8.55
CA VAL A 270 9.58 20.87 -8.02
C VAL A 270 8.29 20.06 -8.13
N TYR A 271 7.50 20.03 -7.07
CA TYR A 271 6.20 19.36 -7.10
C TYR A 271 5.24 20.03 -8.08
N PRO A 272 4.71 19.30 -9.08
CA PRO A 272 3.84 19.86 -10.09
C PRO A 272 2.49 20.32 -9.51
N GLY A 273 1.84 21.25 -10.18
CA GLY A 273 0.48 21.66 -9.84
C GLY A 273 -0.53 20.50 -10.01
N LEU A 274 -1.45 20.35 -9.06
CA LEU A 274 -2.53 19.36 -9.09
C LEU A 274 -3.87 20.02 -9.40
N SER A 275 -4.78 19.25 -9.99
CA SER A 275 -6.13 19.70 -10.36
C SER A 275 -7.19 19.01 -9.50
N PRO A 276 -8.08 19.74 -8.80
CA PRO A 276 -9.18 19.15 -8.03
C PRO A 276 -10.12 18.24 -8.83
N ARG A 277 -10.15 18.39 -10.15
CA ARG A 277 -10.99 17.56 -11.02
C ARG A 277 -10.35 16.22 -11.39
N ARG A 278 -9.02 16.09 -11.28
CA ARG A 278 -8.27 14.92 -11.77
C ARG A 278 -7.48 14.22 -10.68
N ASN A 279 -7.00 14.96 -9.68
CA ASN A 279 -6.01 14.47 -8.73
C ASN A 279 -6.58 14.23 -7.33
N VAL A 280 -7.91 14.12 -7.20
CA VAL A 280 -8.58 13.76 -5.94
C VAL A 280 -9.04 12.31 -6.02
N PRO A 281 -8.79 11.48 -4.98
CA PRO A 281 -9.26 10.09 -4.93
C PRO A 281 -10.78 10.02 -4.88
N TYR A 282 -11.35 8.92 -5.37
CA TYR A 282 -12.78 8.70 -5.29
C TYR A 282 -13.20 8.38 -3.83
N GLY A 283 -14.31 9.00 -3.36
CA GLY A 283 -14.86 8.73 -2.02
C GLY A 283 -13.93 9.16 -0.88
N TRP A 284 -13.24 10.28 -1.04
CA TRP A 284 -12.30 10.82 -0.04
C TRP A 284 -12.96 11.65 1.08
N TRP A 285 -14.27 11.96 0.92
CA TRP A 285 -15.11 12.67 1.91
C TRP A 285 -15.81 11.70 2.85
#